data_f064687aad46a8c91f2c0c8ee8220dda
#
_entry.id   f064687aad46a8c91f2c0c8ee8220dda
#
_cell.length_a   1.000
_cell.length_b   1.000
_cell.length_c   1.000
_cell.angle_alpha   90.00
_cell.angle_beta   90.00
_cell.angle_gamma   90.00
#
_symmetry.space_group_name_H-M   'P 1'
#
loop_
_entity.id
_entity.type
_entity.pdbx_description
1 polymer ?
#
loop_
_entity_poly.entity_id
_entity_poly.type
_entity_poly.pdbx_seq_one_letter_code
_entity_poly.pdbx_strand_id
1 'polypeptide(L)'
;MNKGSKIYIAGHNGLVGSAIRKNLQEKGYTNLIGRSHGELDLLDGAAVKAFFEKEKPEYVFLAAAYVGGIVANNTYRADFIHKNLQIQNNVIYESFRNNVKKLLFLGSTCIYPKESPQPMKEDYLLSSPLEYTNEPYAIAKIAGLKMCESFNIQYGTNYIAVMPTNLYGLNDNFHLENSHVLPAMMRKMHLGKCLHEGDWESVRKDLRKRPLDNINDISTTDDIVNALSKHGIFSTHIELWGTGR
;
A
#
# COMPACT_ATOMS: atom_id res chain seq x y z
N MET A 1 23.10 6.57 9.14
CA MET A 1 21.87 7.24 9.64
C MET A 1 21.99 7.35 11.16
N ASN A 2 22.00 8.57 11.71
CA ASN A 2 22.10 8.82 13.15
C ASN A 2 20.70 8.78 13.79
N LYS A 3 20.63 8.51 15.11
CA LYS A 3 19.35 8.38 15.82
C LYS A 3 18.49 9.66 15.80
N GLY A 4 19.12 10.83 15.75
CA GLY A 4 18.46 12.14 15.63
C GLY A 4 18.22 12.62 14.20
N SER A 5 18.64 11.85 13.17
CA SER A 5 18.41 12.24 11.77
C SER A 5 16.93 12.40 11.47
N LYS A 6 16.59 13.42 10.70
CA LYS A 6 15.22 13.68 10.28
C LYS A 6 14.80 12.72 9.16
N ILE A 7 13.82 11.88 9.43
CA ILE A 7 13.37 10.81 8.54
C ILE A 7 11.90 11.03 8.19
N TYR A 8 11.62 11.21 6.90
CA TYR A 8 10.26 11.28 6.40
C TYR A 8 9.77 9.91 5.92
N ILE A 9 8.60 9.49 6.41
CA ILE A 9 7.96 8.25 6.03
C ILE A 9 6.64 8.61 5.33
N ALA A 10 6.68 8.72 4.00
CA ALA A 10 5.48 8.90 3.19
C ALA A 10 4.62 7.64 3.25
N GLY A 11 3.36 7.77 3.67
CA GLY A 11 2.47 6.61 3.90
C GLY A 11 2.64 5.95 5.27
N HIS A 12 3.09 6.68 6.28
CA HIS A 12 3.40 6.21 7.64
C HIS A 12 2.24 5.53 8.39
N ASN A 13 0.99 5.69 7.96
CA ASN A 13 -0.20 5.06 8.55
C ASN A 13 -0.60 3.75 7.84
N GLY A 14 -0.06 3.47 6.65
CA GLY A 14 -0.34 2.25 5.90
C GLY A 14 0.43 1.04 6.44
N LEU A 15 0.18 -0.13 5.86
CA LEU A 15 0.79 -1.41 6.24
C LEU A 15 2.32 -1.30 6.38
N VAL A 16 3.02 -0.95 5.31
CA VAL A 16 4.49 -0.93 5.28
C VAL A 16 5.04 0.28 6.03
N GLY A 17 4.48 1.46 5.81
CA GLY A 17 4.96 2.69 6.45
C GLY A 17 4.84 2.66 7.97
N SER A 18 3.77 2.09 8.52
CA SER A 18 3.60 1.95 9.96
C SER A 18 4.57 0.93 10.57
N ALA A 19 4.85 -0.16 9.85
CA ALA A 19 5.84 -1.16 10.27
C ALA A 19 7.27 -0.56 10.26
N ILE A 20 7.63 0.20 9.22
CA ILE A 20 8.90 0.93 9.16
C ILE A 20 9.00 1.93 10.33
N ARG A 21 7.95 2.73 10.57
CA ARG A 21 7.92 3.70 11.67
C ARG A 21 8.13 3.02 13.02
N LYS A 22 7.40 1.95 13.29
CA LYS A 22 7.53 1.16 14.52
C LYS A 22 8.96 0.62 14.69
N ASN A 23 9.52 -0.02 13.67
CA ASN A 23 10.87 -0.56 13.71
C ASN A 23 11.94 0.52 13.96
N LEU A 24 11.79 1.69 13.33
CA LEU A 24 12.69 2.82 13.57
C LEU A 24 12.59 3.33 15.01
N GLN A 25 11.37 3.45 15.57
CA GLN A 25 11.14 3.84 16.96
C GLN A 25 11.78 2.86 17.94
N GLU A 26 11.56 1.56 17.75
CA GLU A 26 12.16 0.49 18.55
C GLU A 26 13.71 0.51 18.50
N LYS A 27 14.26 0.92 17.36
CA LYS A 27 15.71 1.12 17.19
C LYS A 27 16.21 2.46 17.73
N GLY A 28 15.38 3.27 18.36
CA GLY A 28 15.75 4.53 19.00
C GLY A 28 15.93 5.73 18.06
N TYR A 29 15.30 5.71 16.87
CA TYR A 29 15.20 6.91 16.02
C TYR A 29 14.07 7.79 16.52
N THR A 30 14.34 9.06 16.82
CA THR A 30 13.40 9.93 17.51
C THR A 30 12.80 11.01 16.62
N ASN A 31 13.43 11.34 15.49
CA ASN A 31 12.98 12.42 14.61
C ASN A 31 12.29 11.88 13.35
N LEU A 32 11.13 11.24 13.54
CA LEU A 32 10.34 10.63 12.50
C LEU A 32 9.17 11.53 12.12
N ILE A 33 9.08 11.88 10.83
CA ILE A 33 8.01 12.71 10.28
C ILE A 33 7.08 11.84 9.46
N GLY A 34 5.79 11.99 9.67
CA GLY A 34 4.72 11.49 8.83
C GLY A 34 3.67 12.57 8.63
N ARG A 35 2.96 12.53 7.52
CA ARG A 35 1.78 13.36 7.25
C ARG A 35 0.68 12.46 6.71
N SER A 36 -0.52 12.62 7.25
CA SER A 36 -1.71 11.98 6.69
C SER A 36 -2.07 12.60 5.35
N HIS A 37 -2.92 11.92 4.57
CA HIS A 37 -3.38 12.45 3.28
C HIS A 37 -4.05 13.83 3.41
N GLY A 38 -4.81 14.06 4.48
CA GLY A 38 -5.44 15.36 4.74
C GLY A 38 -4.47 16.47 5.13
N GLU A 39 -3.27 16.13 5.64
CA GLU A 39 -2.23 17.11 5.99
C GLU A 39 -1.27 17.39 4.83
N LEU A 40 -1.07 16.40 3.95
CA LEU A 40 -0.21 16.50 2.77
C LEU A 40 -0.69 15.53 1.70
N ASP A 41 -1.37 16.07 0.69
CA ASP A 41 -1.67 15.31 -0.53
C ASP A 41 -0.43 15.22 -1.40
N LEU A 42 0.08 14.00 -1.60
CA LEU A 42 1.26 13.77 -2.43
C LEU A 42 1.00 13.93 -3.94
N LEU A 43 -0.26 14.07 -4.35
CA LEU A 43 -0.64 14.44 -5.72
C LEU A 43 -0.41 15.93 -5.99
N ASP A 44 -0.48 16.77 -4.94
CA ASP A 44 -0.21 18.21 -5.04
C ASP A 44 1.29 18.49 -5.00
N GLY A 45 1.88 18.71 -6.16
CA GLY A 45 3.31 19.00 -6.29
C GLY A 45 3.74 20.29 -5.57
N ALA A 46 2.87 21.31 -5.49
CA ALA A 46 3.19 22.55 -4.77
C ALA A 46 3.23 22.32 -3.25
N ALA A 47 2.28 21.55 -2.73
CA ALA A 47 2.26 21.19 -1.31
C ALA A 47 3.47 20.32 -0.94
N VAL A 48 3.83 19.34 -1.79
CA VAL A 48 5.01 18.48 -1.57
C VAL A 48 6.28 19.31 -1.59
N LYS A 49 6.44 20.23 -2.55
CA LYS A 49 7.58 21.16 -2.60
C LYS A 49 7.70 21.97 -1.30
N ALA A 50 6.62 22.64 -0.89
CA ALA A 50 6.60 23.44 0.34
C ALA A 50 6.93 22.63 1.58
N PHE A 51 6.44 21.38 1.66
CA PHE A 51 6.76 20.45 2.74
C PHE A 51 8.25 20.13 2.80
N PHE A 52 8.88 19.76 1.67
CA PHE A 52 10.31 19.45 1.63
C PHE A 52 11.19 20.65 1.92
N GLU A 53 10.86 21.82 1.42
CA GLU A 53 11.58 23.09 1.70
C GLU A 53 11.53 23.46 3.19
N LYS A 54 10.39 23.21 3.84
CA LYS A 54 10.20 23.46 5.28
C LYS A 54 10.87 22.41 6.16
N GLU A 55 10.59 21.14 5.90
CA GLU A 55 11.00 20.04 6.79
C GLU A 55 12.44 19.59 6.55
N LYS A 56 12.94 19.67 5.32
CA LYS A 56 14.30 19.28 4.91
C LYS A 56 14.70 17.88 5.45
N PRO A 57 13.95 16.82 5.12
CA PRO A 57 14.27 15.49 5.62
C PRO A 57 15.62 15.03 5.08
N GLU A 58 16.42 14.36 5.93
CA GLU A 58 17.69 13.77 5.53
C GLU A 58 17.53 12.39 4.86
N TYR A 59 16.48 11.67 5.25
CA TYR A 59 16.15 10.33 4.75
C TYR A 59 14.67 10.25 4.43
N VAL A 60 14.34 9.53 3.36
CA VAL A 60 12.94 9.36 2.91
C VAL A 60 12.64 7.89 2.68
N PHE A 61 11.54 7.41 3.26
CA PHE A 61 10.90 6.15 2.90
C PHE A 61 9.61 6.45 2.14
N LEU A 62 9.60 6.14 0.85
CA LEU A 62 8.42 6.32 0.01
C LEU A 62 7.58 5.04 0.02
N ALA A 63 6.75 4.90 1.06
CA ALA A 63 5.80 3.80 1.23
C ALA A 63 4.37 4.18 0.84
N ALA A 64 4.15 5.42 0.40
CA ALA A 64 2.86 5.87 -0.12
C ALA A 64 2.69 5.45 -1.58
N ALA A 65 1.54 4.90 -1.90
CA ALA A 65 1.12 4.55 -3.24
C ALA A 65 -0.41 4.41 -3.29
N TYR A 66 -0.99 4.57 -4.47
CA TYR A 66 -2.37 4.19 -4.72
C TYR A 66 -2.40 2.69 -5.05
N VAL A 67 -2.92 1.89 -4.12
CA VAL A 67 -2.87 0.41 -4.18
C VAL A 67 -4.27 -0.19 -4.03
N GLY A 68 -4.45 -1.41 -4.55
CA GLY A 68 -5.70 -2.15 -4.44
C GLY A 68 -5.56 -3.56 -5.00
N GLY A 69 -6.58 -4.38 -4.79
CA GLY A 69 -6.67 -5.74 -5.33
C GLY A 69 -6.83 -5.77 -6.87
N ILE A 70 -6.93 -6.96 -7.43
CA ILE A 70 -7.03 -7.19 -8.89
C ILE A 70 -8.23 -6.46 -9.49
N VAL A 71 -9.41 -6.52 -8.84
CA VAL A 71 -10.62 -5.86 -9.33
C VAL A 71 -10.42 -4.35 -9.43
N ALA A 72 -9.89 -3.71 -8.38
CA ALA A 72 -9.63 -2.28 -8.38
C ALA A 72 -8.61 -1.88 -9.46
N ASN A 73 -7.49 -2.62 -9.60
CA ASN A 73 -6.48 -2.37 -10.62
C ASN A 73 -7.07 -2.45 -12.04
N ASN A 74 -7.89 -3.45 -12.30
CA ASN A 74 -8.49 -3.63 -13.62
C ASN A 74 -9.59 -2.61 -13.93
N THR A 75 -10.30 -2.11 -12.91
CA THR A 75 -11.40 -1.15 -13.07
C THR A 75 -10.89 0.29 -13.18
N TYR A 76 -9.95 0.70 -12.32
CA TYR A 76 -9.46 2.09 -12.20
C TYR A 76 -8.08 2.28 -12.83
N ARG A 77 -7.85 1.68 -14.00
CA ARG A 77 -6.55 1.64 -14.69
C ARG A 77 -5.87 3.00 -14.83
N ALA A 78 -6.61 4.03 -15.26
CA ALA A 78 -6.08 5.37 -15.42
C ALA A 78 -5.64 6.00 -14.08
N ASP A 79 -6.43 5.81 -13.03
CA ASP A 79 -6.09 6.28 -11.68
C ASP A 79 -4.82 5.60 -11.14
N PHE A 80 -4.69 4.28 -11.36
CA PHE A 80 -3.53 3.54 -10.88
C PHE A 80 -2.23 4.01 -11.52
N ILE A 81 -2.19 4.24 -12.82
CA ILE A 81 -0.98 4.76 -13.46
C ILE A 81 -0.76 6.22 -13.09
N HIS A 82 -1.76 7.09 -13.25
CA HIS A 82 -1.62 8.52 -13.05
C HIS A 82 -1.23 8.90 -11.62
N LYS A 83 -1.99 8.43 -10.63
CA LYS A 83 -1.75 8.77 -9.22
C LYS A 83 -0.40 8.26 -8.72
N ASN A 84 -0.02 7.03 -9.09
CA ASN A 84 1.29 6.50 -8.69
C ASN A 84 2.45 7.25 -9.34
N LEU A 85 2.37 7.57 -10.63
CA LEU A 85 3.37 8.41 -11.30
C LEU A 85 3.47 9.78 -10.63
N GLN A 86 2.34 10.43 -10.33
CA GLN A 86 2.35 11.76 -9.72
C GLN A 86 2.98 11.74 -8.32
N ILE A 87 2.57 10.81 -7.45
CA ILE A 87 3.11 10.66 -6.09
C ILE A 87 4.63 10.47 -6.13
N GLN A 88 5.11 9.51 -6.91
CA GLN A 88 6.53 9.18 -6.95
C GLN A 88 7.37 10.28 -7.60
N ASN A 89 6.88 10.92 -8.67
CA ASN A 89 7.55 12.04 -9.31
C ASN A 89 7.74 13.20 -8.33
N ASN A 90 6.68 13.59 -7.63
CA ASN A 90 6.75 14.66 -6.64
C ASN A 90 7.77 14.35 -5.53
N VAL A 91 7.66 13.18 -4.90
CA VAL A 91 8.51 12.84 -3.74
C VAL A 91 9.97 12.60 -4.15
N ILE A 92 10.25 11.89 -5.24
CA ILE A 92 11.61 11.60 -5.69
C ILE A 92 12.30 12.89 -6.14
N TYR A 93 11.59 13.73 -6.91
CA TYR A 93 12.16 14.99 -7.42
C TYR A 93 12.43 16.00 -6.30
N GLU A 94 11.49 16.19 -5.36
CA GLU A 94 11.71 17.08 -4.22
C GLU A 94 12.76 16.52 -3.24
N SER A 95 12.91 15.22 -3.13
CA SER A 95 14.04 14.61 -2.40
C SER A 95 15.38 15.03 -3.00
N PHE A 96 15.50 15.02 -4.32
CA PHE A 96 16.71 15.50 -5.02
C PHE A 96 16.95 16.98 -4.78
N ARG A 97 15.94 17.83 -5.01
CA ARG A 97 16.06 19.29 -4.85
C ARG A 97 16.47 19.71 -3.45
N ASN A 98 16.09 18.94 -2.44
CA ASN A 98 16.37 19.24 -1.03
C ASN A 98 17.54 18.41 -0.45
N ASN A 99 18.38 17.82 -1.30
CA ASN A 99 19.59 17.09 -0.92
C ASN A 99 19.34 15.95 0.08
N VAL A 100 18.26 15.18 -0.11
CA VAL A 100 17.99 13.98 0.68
C VAL A 100 19.15 13.00 0.53
N LYS A 101 19.77 12.60 1.64
CA LYS A 101 20.96 11.74 1.67
C LYS A 101 20.70 10.33 1.15
N LYS A 102 19.51 9.80 1.43
CA LYS A 102 19.08 8.48 0.94
C LYS A 102 17.56 8.41 0.86
N LEU A 103 17.07 7.84 -0.24
CA LEU A 103 15.66 7.54 -0.44
C LEU A 103 15.50 6.03 -0.64
N LEU A 104 14.48 5.44 0.00
CA LEU A 104 14.01 4.10 -0.30
C LEU A 104 12.64 4.19 -0.98
N PHE A 105 12.58 3.68 -2.21
CA PHE A 105 11.35 3.56 -3.00
C PHE A 105 10.81 2.14 -2.92
N LEU A 106 9.55 1.98 -2.58
CA LEU A 106 8.86 0.69 -2.63
C LEU A 106 8.34 0.45 -4.05
N GLY A 107 9.02 -0.43 -4.78
CA GLY A 107 8.53 -1.03 -6.00
C GLY A 107 7.47 -2.11 -5.71
N SER A 108 7.43 -3.12 -6.54
CA SER A 108 6.56 -4.29 -6.40
C SER A 108 7.07 -5.42 -7.29
N THR A 109 6.84 -6.67 -6.94
CA THR A 109 7.17 -7.81 -7.82
C THR A 109 6.30 -7.88 -9.08
N CYS A 110 5.18 -7.16 -9.15
CA CYS A 110 4.37 -7.06 -10.37
C CYS A 110 5.06 -6.36 -11.55
N ILE A 111 6.24 -5.76 -11.33
CA ILE A 111 7.05 -5.16 -12.40
C ILE A 111 7.72 -6.21 -13.30
N TYR A 112 7.81 -7.45 -12.85
CA TYR A 112 8.36 -8.54 -13.65
C TYR A 112 7.32 -9.08 -14.63
N PRO A 113 7.77 -9.61 -15.79
CA PRO A 113 6.88 -10.22 -16.76
C PRO A 113 6.01 -11.31 -16.15
N LYS A 114 4.78 -11.45 -16.68
CA LYS A 114 3.82 -12.46 -16.22
C LYS A 114 4.39 -13.88 -16.25
N GLU A 115 5.10 -14.21 -17.31
CA GLU A 115 5.65 -15.56 -17.55
C GLU A 115 7.14 -15.63 -17.17
N SER A 116 7.58 -14.86 -16.17
CA SER A 116 8.97 -14.92 -15.72
C SER A 116 9.31 -16.29 -15.14
N PRO A 117 10.49 -16.85 -15.49
CA PRO A 117 10.99 -18.06 -14.83
C PRO A 117 11.14 -17.89 -13.32
N GLN A 118 11.02 -18.99 -12.58
CA GLN A 118 11.21 -19.01 -11.12
C GLN A 118 12.53 -19.74 -10.77
N PRO A 119 13.31 -19.17 -9.82
CA PRO A 119 13.13 -17.88 -9.11
C PRO A 119 13.33 -16.68 -10.03
N MET A 120 12.52 -15.62 -9.84
CA MET A 120 12.64 -14.38 -10.61
C MET A 120 13.98 -13.71 -10.36
N LYS A 121 14.63 -13.24 -11.45
CA LYS A 121 15.88 -12.46 -11.41
C LYS A 121 15.61 -11.02 -11.81
N GLU A 122 16.43 -10.10 -11.31
CA GLU A 122 16.31 -8.65 -11.61
C GLU A 122 16.43 -8.36 -13.11
N ASP A 123 17.25 -9.12 -13.84
CA ASP A 123 17.48 -9.00 -15.28
C ASP A 123 16.24 -9.32 -16.14
N TYR A 124 15.19 -9.89 -15.53
CA TYR A 124 13.94 -10.17 -16.27
C TYR A 124 13.06 -8.92 -16.42
N LEU A 125 13.41 -7.81 -15.79
CA LEU A 125 12.68 -6.55 -15.92
C LEU A 125 12.58 -6.13 -17.40
N LEU A 126 11.36 -5.86 -17.87
CA LEU A 126 11.06 -5.41 -19.25
C LEU A 126 11.41 -6.42 -20.35
N SER A 127 11.64 -7.69 -20.05
CA SER A 127 11.99 -8.71 -21.03
C SER A 127 10.78 -9.31 -21.79
N SER A 128 9.57 -9.19 -21.26
CA SER A 128 8.32 -9.62 -21.91
C SER A 128 7.08 -8.95 -21.29
N PRO A 129 5.85 -9.19 -21.80
CA PRO A 129 4.64 -8.52 -21.31
C PRO A 129 4.37 -8.73 -19.84
N LEU A 130 3.83 -7.67 -19.21
CA LEU A 130 3.37 -7.66 -17.84
C LEU A 130 2.01 -8.37 -17.69
N GLU A 131 1.60 -8.63 -16.45
CA GLU A 131 0.25 -9.10 -16.17
C GLU A 131 -0.75 -7.98 -16.47
N TYR A 132 -1.70 -8.24 -17.37
CA TYR A 132 -2.58 -7.23 -17.96
C TYR A 132 -3.44 -6.47 -16.94
N THR A 133 -3.96 -7.14 -15.91
CA THR A 133 -4.91 -6.53 -14.96
C THR A 133 -4.26 -5.46 -14.08
N ASN A 134 -2.96 -5.59 -13.78
CA ASN A 134 -2.21 -4.66 -12.97
C ASN A 134 -1.10 -3.89 -13.74
N GLU A 135 -1.05 -4.03 -15.06
CA GLU A 135 -0.05 -3.39 -15.92
C GLU A 135 0.11 -1.88 -15.67
N PRO A 136 -0.97 -1.05 -15.55
CA PRO A 136 -0.83 0.38 -15.29
C PRO A 136 -0.08 0.70 -13.98
N TYR A 137 -0.34 -0.07 -12.92
CA TYR A 137 0.38 0.03 -11.66
C TYR A 137 1.84 -0.41 -11.81
N ALA A 138 2.07 -1.53 -12.48
CA ALA A 138 3.41 -2.06 -12.73
C ALA A 138 4.27 -1.08 -13.53
N ILE A 139 3.73 -0.49 -14.61
CA ILE A 139 4.41 0.55 -15.40
C ILE A 139 4.78 1.75 -14.52
N ALA A 140 3.88 2.22 -13.68
CA ALA A 140 4.20 3.32 -12.76
C ALA A 140 5.35 2.93 -11.81
N LYS A 141 5.36 1.72 -11.27
CA LYS A 141 6.44 1.25 -10.39
C LYS A 141 7.77 1.06 -11.12
N ILE A 142 7.77 0.58 -12.37
CA ILE A 142 8.97 0.54 -13.22
C ILE A 142 9.52 1.95 -13.44
N ALA A 143 8.65 2.92 -13.75
CA ALA A 143 9.08 4.31 -13.95
C ALA A 143 9.75 4.87 -12.69
N GLY A 144 9.21 4.62 -11.49
CA GLY A 144 9.81 5.07 -10.23
C GLY A 144 11.16 4.42 -9.94
N LEU A 145 11.30 3.12 -10.22
CA LEU A 145 12.58 2.42 -10.13
C LEU A 145 13.60 3.05 -11.08
N LYS A 146 13.24 3.23 -12.36
CA LYS A 146 14.13 3.82 -13.37
C LYS A 146 14.44 5.28 -13.08
N MET A 147 13.54 6.02 -12.45
CA MET A 147 13.80 7.37 -11.98
C MET A 147 14.88 7.36 -10.88
N CYS A 148 14.79 6.49 -9.86
CA CYS A 148 15.82 6.36 -8.83
C CYS A 148 17.20 6.01 -9.44
N GLU A 149 17.25 5.05 -10.36
CA GLU A 149 18.46 4.65 -11.07
C GLU A 149 19.06 5.81 -11.86
N SER A 150 18.23 6.54 -12.63
CA SER A 150 18.68 7.67 -13.46
C SER A 150 19.23 8.82 -12.63
N PHE A 151 18.59 9.13 -11.48
CA PHE A 151 19.12 10.15 -10.55
C PHE A 151 20.45 9.73 -9.92
N ASN A 152 20.62 8.45 -9.59
CA ASN A 152 21.89 7.93 -9.10
C ASN A 152 23.01 8.08 -10.14
N ILE A 153 22.74 7.70 -11.39
CA ILE A 153 23.73 7.78 -12.48
C ILE A 153 24.10 9.23 -12.80
N GLN A 154 23.10 10.09 -12.95
CA GLN A 154 23.31 11.47 -13.42
C GLN A 154 23.83 12.40 -12.33
N TYR A 155 23.34 12.26 -11.10
CA TYR A 155 23.57 13.23 -10.02
C TYR A 155 24.29 12.63 -8.80
N GLY A 156 24.63 11.34 -8.82
CA GLY A 156 25.32 10.68 -7.70
C GLY A 156 24.45 10.58 -6.44
N THR A 157 23.13 10.53 -6.56
CA THR A 157 22.22 10.34 -5.42
C THR A 157 22.36 8.93 -4.86
N ASN A 158 21.81 8.68 -3.66
CA ASN A 158 21.81 7.35 -3.03
C ASN A 158 20.36 6.89 -2.86
N TYR A 159 19.68 6.62 -3.97
CA TYR A 159 18.31 6.17 -4.00
C TYR A 159 18.24 4.68 -4.31
N ILE A 160 17.51 3.94 -3.50
CA ILE A 160 17.34 2.50 -3.68
C ILE A 160 15.88 2.17 -3.91
N ALA A 161 15.62 1.25 -4.83
CA ALA A 161 14.32 0.65 -5.03
C ALA A 161 14.35 -0.80 -4.51
N VAL A 162 13.31 -1.20 -3.79
CA VAL A 162 13.15 -2.57 -3.31
C VAL A 162 11.81 -3.13 -3.82
N MET A 163 11.77 -4.41 -4.15
CA MET A 163 10.61 -5.10 -4.71
C MET A 163 10.02 -6.05 -3.65
N PRO A 164 9.18 -5.52 -2.74
CA PRO A 164 8.49 -6.39 -1.80
C PRO A 164 7.53 -7.32 -2.55
N THR A 165 7.44 -8.56 -2.07
CA THR A 165 6.39 -9.49 -2.46
C THR A 165 5.06 -9.08 -1.82
N ASN A 166 4.02 -9.92 -1.89
CA ASN A 166 2.76 -9.65 -1.22
C ASN A 166 2.98 -9.61 0.30
N LEU A 167 2.78 -8.44 0.88
CA LEU A 167 2.93 -8.19 2.30
C LEU A 167 1.55 -8.27 2.98
N TYR A 168 1.54 -8.63 4.24
CA TYR A 168 0.36 -8.62 5.11
C TYR A 168 0.77 -8.25 6.53
N GLY A 169 -0.17 -7.78 7.34
CA GLY A 169 0.12 -7.46 8.74
C GLY A 169 -0.87 -6.48 9.36
N LEU A 170 -0.43 -5.90 10.48
CA LEU A 170 -1.19 -4.85 11.16
C LEU A 170 -1.33 -3.63 10.25
N ASN A 171 -2.50 -2.97 10.33
CA ASN A 171 -2.84 -1.80 9.51
C ASN A 171 -2.96 -2.08 8.01
N ASP A 172 -3.13 -3.35 7.61
CA ASP A 172 -3.51 -3.70 6.24
C ASP A 172 -4.93 -3.23 5.91
N ASN A 173 -5.25 -3.19 4.62
CA ASN A 173 -6.59 -2.98 4.16
C ASN A 173 -7.38 -4.30 4.25
N PHE A 174 -8.37 -4.36 5.13
CA PHE A 174 -9.25 -5.53 5.30
C PHE A 174 -10.62 -5.34 4.62
N HIS A 175 -10.72 -4.46 3.63
CA HIS A 175 -11.96 -4.30 2.86
C HIS A 175 -12.26 -5.59 2.07
N LEU A 176 -13.50 -6.09 2.13
CA LEU A 176 -13.83 -7.41 1.58
C LEU A 176 -13.66 -7.52 0.06
N GLU A 177 -13.77 -6.42 -0.68
CA GLU A 177 -13.69 -6.39 -2.15
C GLU A 177 -12.41 -5.73 -2.68
N ASN A 178 -11.93 -4.68 -2.01
CA ASN A 178 -10.85 -3.83 -2.54
C ASN A 178 -9.47 -4.15 -1.93
N SER A 179 -9.39 -5.09 -0.98
CA SER A 179 -8.13 -5.50 -0.38
C SER A 179 -7.46 -6.64 -1.15
N HIS A 180 -6.23 -6.95 -0.75
CA HIS A 180 -5.58 -8.17 -1.21
C HIS A 180 -6.28 -9.43 -0.66
N VAL A 181 -6.03 -10.57 -1.30
CA VAL A 181 -6.70 -11.85 -1.00
C VAL A 181 -6.60 -12.24 0.47
N LEU A 182 -5.38 -12.21 1.04
CA LEU A 182 -5.15 -12.70 2.40
C LEU A 182 -5.91 -11.89 3.47
N PRO A 183 -5.84 -10.55 3.52
CA PRO A 183 -6.62 -9.78 4.50
C PRO A 183 -8.14 -9.90 4.30
N ALA A 184 -8.64 -9.99 3.05
CA ALA A 184 -10.05 -10.26 2.80
C ALA A 184 -10.49 -11.62 3.37
N MET A 185 -9.72 -12.67 3.10
CA MET A 185 -9.99 -14.02 3.62
C MET A 185 -9.95 -14.06 5.14
N MET A 186 -8.95 -13.44 5.76
CA MET A 186 -8.85 -13.36 7.23
C MET A 186 -10.10 -12.71 7.83
N ARG A 187 -10.57 -11.61 7.26
CA ARG A 187 -11.80 -10.94 7.73
C ARG A 187 -13.03 -11.80 7.50
N LYS A 188 -13.17 -12.45 6.33
CA LYS A 188 -14.29 -13.38 6.06
C LYS A 188 -14.32 -14.52 7.08
N MET A 189 -13.19 -15.17 7.33
CA MET A 189 -13.07 -16.26 8.29
C MET A 189 -13.41 -15.80 9.72
N HIS A 190 -12.90 -14.63 10.13
CA HIS A 190 -13.21 -14.06 11.44
C HIS A 190 -14.70 -13.80 11.62
N LEU A 191 -15.32 -13.09 10.67
CA LEU A 191 -16.75 -12.78 10.74
C LEU A 191 -17.63 -14.01 10.62
N GLY A 192 -17.29 -14.97 9.75
CA GLY A 192 -18.00 -16.24 9.64
C GLY A 192 -17.94 -17.06 10.94
N LYS A 193 -16.77 -17.12 11.59
CA LYS A 193 -16.62 -17.73 12.90
C LYS A 193 -17.49 -17.04 13.95
N CYS A 194 -17.45 -15.70 14.02
CA CYS A 194 -18.26 -14.93 14.97
C CYS A 194 -19.76 -15.18 14.77
N LEU A 195 -20.24 -15.25 13.52
CA LEU A 195 -21.63 -15.60 13.22
C LEU A 195 -21.98 -17.02 13.67
N HIS A 196 -21.09 -18.00 13.44
CA HIS A 196 -21.28 -19.38 13.85
C HIS A 196 -21.39 -19.54 15.37
N GLU A 197 -20.56 -18.82 16.10
CA GLU A 197 -20.50 -18.85 17.57
C GLU A 197 -21.54 -17.92 18.24
N GLY A 198 -22.25 -17.09 17.46
CA GLY A 198 -23.19 -16.08 17.98
C GLY A 198 -22.47 -14.90 18.69
N ASP A 199 -21.19 -14.68 18.41
CA ASP A 199 -20.38 -13.59 18.99
C ASP A 199 -20.67 -12.26 18.30
N TRP A 200 -21.82 -11.70 18.60
CA TRP A 200 -22.27 -10.41 18.05
C TRP A 200 -21.42 -9.22 18.53
N GLU A 201 -20.79 -9.34 19.68
CA GLU A 201 -19.90 -8.29 20.19
C GLU A 201 -18.71 -8.10 19.22
N SER A 202 -18.05 -9.20 18.84
CA SER A 202 -16.93 -9.18 17.90
C SER A 202 -17.36 -8.76 16.50
N VAL A 203 -18.53 -9.18 16.01
CA VAL A 203 -19.09 -8.70 14.72
C VAL A 203 -19.26 -7.19 14.73
N ARG A 204 -19.91 -6.64 15.75
CA ARG A 204 -20.14 -5.20 15.88
C ARG A 204 -18.83 -4.41 16.06
N LYS A 205 -17.87 -4.97 16.79
CA LYS A 205 -16.54 -4.39 16.96
C LYS A 205 -15.77 -4.28 15.64
N ASP A 206 -15.87 -5.29 14.77
CA ASP A 206 -15.29 -5.25 13.42
C ASP A 206 -15.98 -4.18 12.57
N LEU A 207 -17.32 -4.18 12.53
CA LEU A 207 -18.11 -3.22 11.73
C LEU A 207 -17.93 -1.76 12.19
N ARG A 208 -17.71 -1.51 13.49
CA ARG A 208 -17.37 -0.17 14.00
C ARG A 208 -16.05 0.34 13.41
N LYS A 209 -15.06 -0.55 13.30
CA LYS A 209 -13.75 -0.20 12.77
C LYS A 209 -13.72 -0.17 11.24
N ARG A 210 -14.53 -1.03 10.62
CA ARG A 210 -14.55 -1.24 9.17
C ARG A 210 -16.00 -1.43 8.71
N PRO A 211 -16.77 -0.35 8.60
CA PRO A 211 -18.15 -0.43 8.10
C PRO A 211 -18.18 -1.17 6.75
N LEU A 212 -19.30 -1.81 6.47
CA LEU A 212 -19.51 -2.57 5.26
C LEU A 212 -20.68 -1.96 4.50
N ASP A 213 -20.44 -1.38 3.34
CA ASP A 213 -21.43 -0.59 2.60
C ASP A 213 -22.04 0.51 3.51
N ASN A 214 -23.36 0.46 3.73
CA ASN A 214 -24.08 1.35 4.65
C ASN A 214 -24.32 0.70 6.03
N ILE A 215 -23.68 -0.44 6.33
CA ILE A 215 -23.87 -1.22 7.56
C ILE A 215 -22.70 -0.96 8.52
N ASN A 216 -23.05 -0.70 9.77
CA ASN A 216 -22.11 -0.45 10.85
C ASN A 216 -22.50 -1.20 12.14
N ASP A 217 -21.85 -0.88 13.23
CA ASP A 217 -22.06 -1.57 14.53
C ASP A 217 -23.42 -1.31 15.19
N ILE A 218 -24.17 -0.29 14.78
CA ILE A 218 -25.51 0.02 15.30
C ILE A 218 -26.65 -0.52 14.43
N SER A 219 -26.34 -1.09 13.26
CA SER A 219 -27.32 -1.69 12.36
C SER A 219 -28.01 -2.90 13.00
N THR A 220 -29.21 -3.22 12.52
CA THR A 220 -29.95 -4.39 13.03
C THR A 220 -29.21 -5.69 12.72
N THR A 221 -29.45 -6.73 13.50
CA THR A 221 -28.83 -8.05 13.27
C THR A 221 -29.15 -8.58 11.88
N ASP A 222 -30.42 -8.43 11.44
CA ASP A 222 -30.86 -8.90 10.13
C ASP A 222 -30.18 -8.14 8.99
N ASP A 223 -30.04 -6.82 9.12
CA ASP A 223 -29.30 -6.00 8.13
C ASP A 223 -27.83 -6.42 8.04
N ILE A 224 -27.21 -6.68 9.20
CA ILE A 224 -25.81 -7.16 9.25
C ILE A 224 -25.69 -8.51 8.54
N VAL A 225 -26.55 -9.48 8.88
CA VAL A 225 -26.54 -10.81 8.23
C VAL A 225 -26.75 -10.70 6.74
N ASN A 226 -27.71 -9.89 6.29
CA ASN A 226 -27.99 -9.67 4.87
C ASN A 226 -26.79 -9.02 4.14
N ALA A 227 -26.10 -8.08 4.76
CA ALA A 227 -24.91 -7.49 4.17
C ALA A 227 -23.75 -8.48 4.10
N LEU A 228 -23.50 -9.21 5.17
CA LEU A 228 -22.42 -10.21 5.21
C LEU A 228 -22.66 -11.35 4.21
N SER A 229 -23.90 -11.79 4.01
CA SER A 229 -24.25 -12.83 3.02
C SER A 229 -23.95 -12.39 1.58
N LYS A 230 -24.13 -11.11 1.22
CA LYS A 230 -23.74 -10.57 -0.09
C LYS A 230 -22.24 -10.68 -0.37
N HIS A 231 -21.44 -10.70 0.68
CA HIS A 231 -19.99 -10.89 0.59
C HIS A 231 -19.58 -12.36 0.80
N GLY A 232 -20.54 -13.30 0.78
CA GLY A 232 -20.28 -14.73 0.93
C GLY A 232 -19.84 -15.12 2.36
N ILE A 233 -20.41 -14.45 3.38
CA ILE A 233 -20.13 -14.75 4.80
C ILE A 233 -21.43 -15.21 5.46
N PHE A 234 -21.48 -16.49 5.86
CA PHE A 234 -22.64 -17.14 6.47
C PHE A 234 -22.23 -17.75 7.82
N SER A 235 -23.20 -18.08 8.65
CA SER A 235 -22.95 -18.76 9.92
C SER A 235 -22.50 -20.21 9.77
N THR A 236 -22.71 -20.82 8.61
CA THR A 236 -22.38 -22.23 8.32
C THR A 236 -21.16 -22.38 7.44
N HIS A 237 -20.82 -21.38 6.60
CA HIS A 237 -19.72 -21.44 5.66
C HIS A 237 -19.31 -20.03 5.20
N ILE A 238 -18.18 -19.96 4.50
CA ILE A 238 -17.76 -18.76 3.75
C ILE A 238 -17.57 -19.14 2.28
N GLU A 239 -17.90 -18.22 1.37
CA GLU A 239 -17.64 -18.35 -0.03
C GLU A 239 -16.33 -17.65 -0.38
N LEU A 240 -15.44 -18.33 -1.10
CA LEU A 240 -14.21 -17.78 -1.62
C LEU A 240 -14.36 -17.55 -3.13
N TRP A 241 -13.79 -16.45 -3.60
CA TRP A 241 -13.78 -16.15 -5.03
C TRP A 241 -12.73 -16.99 -5.75
N GLY A 242 -13.06 -17.43 -6.95
CA GLY A 242 -12.19 -18.22 -7.80
C GLY A 242 -12.66 -19.67 -7.96
N THR A 243 -12.01 -20.38 -8.84
CA THR A 243 -12.36 -21.78 -9.17
C THR A 243 -11.59 -22.81 -8.37
N GLY A 244 -10.62 -22.40 -7.56
CA GLY A 244 -9.70 -23.28 -6.83
C GLY A 244 -8.66 -23.99 -7.75
N ARG A 245 -8.46 -23.49 -8.97
CA ARG A 245 -7.51 -24.01 -9.97
C ARG A 245 -6.33 -23.10 -10.15
#